data_7b39a024a0046a4a611593f9c018186e
#
_entry.id   7b39a024a0046a4a611593f9c018186e
#
_cell.length_a   1.000
_cell.length_b   1.000
_cell.length_c   1.000
_cell.angle_alpha   90.00
_cell.angle_beta   90.00
_cell.angle_gamma   90.00
#
_symmetry.space_group_name_H-M   'P 1'
#
loop_
_entity.id
_entity.type
_entity.pdbx_description
1 polymer ?
#
loop_
_entity_poly.entity_id
_entity_poly.type
_entity_poly.pdbx_seq_one_letter_code
_entity_poly.pdbx_strand_id
1 'polypeptide(L)'
;PKTIAGGICDGLWGYADDGTHTLNYIRRSEGYALAVSDEEIKAAQIYLAQKEGLFVEPSGAAGVAGLVKSDSGGMIGADSCVIVILSGHGLKDMRVLGEFDIPVIDNDVRELIKIVED
;
A
#
# COMPACT_ATOMS: atom_id res chain seq x y z
N PRO A 1 10.68 -5.67 13.06
CA PRO A 1 10.43 -4.55 12.15
C PRO A 1 9.30 -3.67 12.68
N LYS A 2 9.32 -2.38 12.30
CA LYS A 2 8.26 -1.44 12.65
C LYS A 2 7.87 -0.69 11.38
N THR A 3 6.64 -0.89 10.92
CA THR A 3 6.11 -0.26 9.70
C THR A 3 4.58 -0.24 9.74
N ILE A 4 3.95 0.65 8.97
CA ILE A 4 2.50 0.66 8.75
C ILE A 4 2.02 -0.56 7.95
N ALA A 5 2.90 -1.18 7.18
CA ALA A 5 2.60 -2.35 6.34
C ALA A 5 2.63 -3.66 7.17
N GLY A 6 1.68 -3.79 8.11
CA GLY A 6 1.63 -4.91 9.05
C GLY A 6 1.61 -6.29 8.41
N GLY A 7 0.99 -6.42 7.24
CA GLY A 7 0.89 -7.71 6.51
C GLY A 7 2.22 -8.22 5.92
N ILE A 8 3.22 -7.34 5.79
CA ILE A 8 4.58 -7.71 5.35
C ILE A 8 5.64 -7.48 6.44
N CYS A 9 5.20 -7.15 7.65
CA CYS A 9 6.05 -6.90 8.79
C CYS A 9 6.37 -8.21 9.52
N ASP A 10 7.19 -9.05 8.91
CA ASP A 10 7.64 -10.31 9.52
C ASP A 10 9.10 -10.20 9.97
N GLY A 11 9.32 -10.52 11.24
CA GLY A 11 10.67 -10.62 11.82
C GLY A 11 11.36 -11.96 11.56
N LEU A 12 10.70 -12.89 10.87
CA LEU A 12 11.15 -14.26 10.60
C LEU A 12 11.49 -15.06 11.88
N TRP A 13 10.91 -14.69 13.01
CA TRP A 13 11.07 -15.38 14.27
C TRP A 13 10.29 -16.70 14.24
N GLY A 14 11.00 -17.83 14.22
CA GLY A 14 10.41 -19.16 14.07
C GLY A 14 10.06 -19.56 12.63
N TYR A 15 10.25 -18.69 11.65
CA TYR A 15 9.98 -18.90 10.23
C TYR A 15 11.19 -18.54 9.34
N ALA A 16 12.40 -18.81 9.82
CA ALA A 16 13.64 -18.47 9.11
C ALA A 16 13.71 -19.13 7.71
N ASP A 17 13.08 -20.27 7.53
CA ASP A 17 13.02 -20.99 6.24
C ASP A 17 12.29 -20.17 5.18
N ASP A 18 11.26 -19.41 5.52
CA ASP A 18 10.52 -18.54 4.59
C ASP A 18 11.42 -17.46 4.00
N GLY A 19 12.29 -16.86 4.82
CA GLY A 19 13.30 -15.92 4.35
C GLY A 19 14.32 -16.56 3.42
N THR A 20 14.75 -17.78 3.72
CA THR A 20 15.66 -18.55 2.88
C THR A 20 15.02 -18.90 1.53
N HIS A 21 13.75 -19.33 1.54
CA HIS A 21 13.00 -19.61 0.32
C HIS A 21 12.85 -18.38 -0.55
N THR A 22 12.41 -17.27 0.03
CA THR A 22 12.25 -15.97 -0.67
C THR A 22 13.56 -15.54 -1.32
N LEU A 23 14.67 -15.57 -0.58
CA LEU A 23 15.99 -15.21 -1.09
C LEU A 23 16.41 -16.11 -2.26
N ASN A 24 16.16 -17.42 -2.16
CA ASN A 24 16.48 -18.37 -3.22
C ASN A 24 15.66 -18.10 -4.49
N TYR A 25 14.38 -17.75 -4.37
CA TYR A 25 13.55 -17.37 -5.51
C TYR A 25 14.04 -16.08 -6.17
N ILE A 26 14.36 -15.05 -5.39
CA ILE A 26 14.94 -13.80 -5.91
C ILE A 26 16.20 -14.07 -6.72
N ARG A 27 17.12 -14.90 -6.19
CA ARG A 27 18.36 -15.25 -6.88
C ARG A 27 18.13 -16.04 -8.17
N ARG A 28 17.22 -17.01 -8.13
CA ARG A 28 16.92 -17.87 -9.30
C ARG A 28 16.19 -17.13 -10.42
N SER A 29 15.39 -16.13 -10.08
CA SER A 29 14.70 -15.26 -11.05
C SER A 29 15.54 -14.10 -11.55
N GLU A 30 16.80 -13.99 -11.08
CA GLU A 30 17.66 -12.82 -11.34
C GLU A 30 16.99 -11.50 -10.91
N GLY A 31 16.07 -11.60 -9.96
CA GLY A 31 15.34 -10.47 -9.40
C GLY A 31 16.13 -9.72 -8.33
N TYR A 32 15.49 -8.71 -7.77
CA TYR A 32 16.05 -7.92 -6.69
C TYR A 32 14.99 -7.63 -5.62
N ALA A 33 15.46 -7.19 -4.45
CA ALA A 33 14.62 -6.72 -3.37
C ALA A 33 14.87 -5.22 -3.12
N LEU A 34 13.82 -4.49 -2.81
CA LEU A 34 13.87 -3.08 -2.47
C LEU A 34 13.26 -2.85 -1.10
N ALA A 35 13.84 -1.90 -0.37
CA ALA A 35 13.20 -1.34 0.81
C ALA A 35 12.46 -0.06 0.42
N VAL A 36 11.24 0.08 0.92
CA VAL A 36 10.43 1.30 0.81
C VAL A 36 10.08 1.80 2.21
N SER A 37 9.95 3.12 2.35
CA SER A 37 9.58 3.75 3.61
C SER A 37 8.05 3.75 3.80
N ASP A 38 7.61 4.01 5.04
CA ASP A 38 6.18 4.16 5.34
C ASP A 38 5.55 5.35 4.58
N GLU A 39 6.32 6.41 4.35
CA GLU A 39 5.91 7.58 3.57
C GLU A 39 5.72 7.21 2.08
N GLU A 40 6.65 6.44 1.50
CA GLU A 40 6.54 5.94 0.13
C GLU A 40 5.29 5.03 -0.02
N ILE A 41 5.04 4.16 0.94
CA ILE A 41 3.86 3.29 0.97
C ILE A 41 2.56 4.10 1.05
N LYS A 42 2.51 5.08 1.96
CA LYS A 42 1.35 5.96 2.12
C LYS A 42 1.07 6.77 0.85
N ALA A 43 2.11 7.31 0.22
CA ALA A 43 1.96 8.03 -1.05
C ALA A 43 1.40 7.12 -2.15
N ALA A 44 1.86 5.89 -2.25
CA ALA A 44 1.34 4.90 -3.19
C ALA A 44 -0.13 4.54 -2.93
N GLN A 45 -0.54 4.38 -1.66
CA GLN A 45 -1.95 4.16 -1.30
C GLN A 45 -2.85 5.31 -1.76
N ILE A 46 -2.44 6.55 -1.46
CA ILE A 46 -3.20 7.75 -1.84
C ILE A 46 -3.29 7.86 -3.36
N TYR A 47 -2.17 7.64 -4.06
CA TYR A 47 -2.12 7.67 -5.52
C TYR A 47 -3.09 6.65 -6.12
N LEU A 48 -3.05 5.39 -5.69
CA LEU A 48 -3.95 4.33 -6.16
C LEU A 48 -5.43 4.68 -5.94
N ALA A 49 -5.77 5.20 -4.76
CA ALA A 49 -7.13 5.59 -4.46
C ALA A 49 -7.62 6.76 -5.32
N GLN A 50 -6.79 7.79 -5.51
CA GLN A 50 -7.19 9.01 -6.20
C GLN A 50 -7.14 8.90 -7.72
N LYS A 51 -6.20 8.12 -8.27
CA LYS A 51 -5.97 8.05 -9.71
C LYS A 51 -6.58 6.81 -10.35
N GLU A 52 -6.58 5.70 -9.63
CA GLU A 52 -7.02 4.41 -10.16
C GLU A 52 -8.34 3.93 -9.53
N GLY A 53 -8.84 4.63 -8.50
CA GLY A 53 -10.03 4.19 -7.75
C GLY A 53 -9.81 2.89 -6.95
N LEU A 54 -8.55 2.53 -6.69
CA LEU A 54 -8.17 1.29 -6.00
C LEU A 54 -7.76 1.60 -4.56
N PHE A 55 -8.59 1.19 -3.61
CA PHE A 55 -8.28 1.34 -2.20
C PHE A 55 -7.66 0.05 -1.65
N VAL A 56 -6.34 0.07 -1.46
CA VAL A 56 -5.55 -1.08 -0.98
C VAL A 56 -4.97 -0.82 0.40
N GLU A 57 -4.69 -1.89 1.16
CA GLU A 57 -3.99 -1.78 2.44
C GLU A 57 -2.50 -1.42 2.24
N PRO A 58 -1.79 -0.93 3.27
CA PRO A 58 -0.37 -0.55 3.17
C PRO A 58 0.52 -1.65 2.60
N SER A 59 0.30 -2.90 3.02
CA SER A 59 1.07 -4.06 2.51
C SER A 59 0.90 -4.27 1.01
N GLY A 60 -0.32 -4.05 0.48
CA GLY A 60 -0.59 -4.11 -0.96
C GLY A 60 0.02 -2.94 -1.73
N ALA A 61 0.03 -1.74 -1.14
CA ALA A 61 0.61 -0.56 -1.76
C ALA A 61 2.15 -0.57 -1.80
N ALA A 62 2.80 -1.36 -0.94
CA ALA A 62 4.26 -1.47 -0.90
C ALA A 62 4.85 -1.90 -2.25
N GLY A 63 4.16 -2.76 -3.00
CA GLY A 63 4.58 -3.16 -4.36
C GLY A 63 4.60 -1.98 -5.33
N VAL A 64 3.60 -1.09 -5.26
CA VAL A 64 3.54 0.13 -6.10
C VAL A 64 4.60 1.14 -5.67
N ALA A 65 4.84 1.31 -4.37
CA ALA A 65 5.95 2.14 -3.87
C ALA A 65 7.31 1.63 -4.40
N GLY A 66 7.51 0.30 -4.39
CA GLY A 66 8.67 -0.34 -4.98
C GLY A 66 8.80 -0.12 -6.49
N LEU A 67 7.67 -0.18 -7.23
CA LEU A 67 7.63 0.10 -8.66
C LEU A 67 8.09 1.54 -8.95
N VAL A 68 7.51 2.53 -8.26
CA VAL A 68 7.88 3.95 -8.43
C VAL A 68 9.38 4.18 -8.15
N LYS A 69 9.88 3.54 -7.09
CA LYS A 69 11.30 3.63 -6.72
C LYS A 69 12.22 2.98 -7.76
N SER A 70 11.81 1.83 -8.32
CA SER A 70 12.53 1.12 -9.37
C SER A 70 12.60 1.92 -10.66
N ASP A 71 11.50 2.53 -11.06
CA ASP A 71 11.40 3.37 -12.26
C ASP A 71 12.28 4.62 -12.11
N SER A 72 12.17 5.32 -10.99
CA SER A 72 13.01 6.49 -10.67
C SER A 72 14.50 6.16 -10.63
N GLY A 73 14.85 4.93 -10.26
CA GLY A 73 16.21 4.41 -10.25
C GLY A 73 16.72 3.89 -11.60
N GLY A 74 15.88 3.96 -12.66
CA GLY A 74 16.23 3.44 -13.99
C GLY A 74 16.38 1.92 -14.07
N MET A 75 15.77 1.19 -13.12
CA MET A 75 15.81 -0.28 -13.08
C MET A 75 14.74 -0.93 -13.95
N ILE A 76 13.81 -0.14 -14.48
CA ILE A 76 12.72 -0.59 -15.35
C ILE A 76 12.91 0.04 -16.72
N GLY A 77 12.93 -0.79 -17.76
CA GLY A 77 13.02 -0.29 -19.14
C GLY A 77 11.69 0.33 -19.62
N ALA A 78 11.77 1.32 -20.51
CA ALA A 78 10.59 2.03 -21.03
C ALA A 78 9.53 1.11 -21.68
N ASP A 79 9.96 -0.01 -22.27
CA ASP A 79 9.08 -1.00 -22.91
C ASP A 79 8.72 -2.18 -22.00
N SER A 80 9.03 -2.10 -20.69
CA SER A 80 8.74 -3.18 -19.75
C SER A 80 7.26 -3.28 -19.46
N CYS A 81 6.73 -4.51 -19.47
CA CYS A 81 5.40 -4.81 -18.94
C CYS A 81 5.56 -5.27 -17.48
N VAL A 82 5.03 -4.49 -16.54
CA VAL A 82 5.16 -4.76 -15.11
C VAL A 82 3.82 -5.18 -14.52
N ILE A 83 3.80 -6.27 -13.78
CA ILE A 83 2.64 -6.73 -13.02
C ILE A 83 2.92 -6.48 -11.55
N VAL A 84 2.02 -5.75 -10.88
CA VAL A 84 2.07 -5.51 -9.43
C VAL A 84 0.90 -6.21 -8.77
N ILE A 85 1.20 -7.02 -7.74
CA ILE A 85 0.17 -7.72 -6.97
C ILE A 85 -0.31 -6.79 -5.86
N LEU A 86 -1.58 -6.39 -5.91
CA LEU A 86 -2.25 -5.60 -4.88
C LEU A 86 -3.00 -6.57 -3.94
N SER A 87 -2.31 -6.98 -2.89
CA SER A 87 -2.84 -7.93 -1.91
C SER A 87 -3.54 -7.20 -0.75
N GLY A 88 -4.82 -7.34 -0.62
CA GLY A 88 -5.59 -6.80 0.51
C GLY A 88 -6.21 -5.43 0.27
N HIS A 89 -7.46 -5.34 0.71
CA HIS A 89 -8.28 -4.15 0.57
C HIS A 89 -8.01 -3.13 1.68
N GLY A 90 -8.07 -1.83 1.35
CA GLY A 90 -7.79 -0.73 2.27
C GLY A 90 -8.71 -0.66 3.48
N LEU A 91 -9.94 -1.20 3.40
CA LEU A 91 -10.85 -1.27 4.56
C LEU A 91 -10.30 -2.14 5.71
N LYS A 92 -9.29 -2.95 5.48
CA LYS A 92 -8.60 -3.69 6.55
C LYS A 92 -7.73 -2.78 7.42
N ASP A 93 -7.30 -1.64 6.87
CA ASP A 93 -6.48 -0.67 7.58
C ASP A 93 -6.78 0.75 7.12
N MET A 94 -7.67 1.42 7.83
CA MET A 94 -8.15 2.77 7.53
C MET A 94 -7.21 3.89 8.03
N ARG A 95 -6.13 3.57 8.72
CA ARG A 95 -5.24 4.56 9.36
C ARG A 95 -4.63 5.57 8.39
N VAL A 96 -4.48 5.21 7.11
CA VAL A 96 -3.97 6.11 6.07
C VAL A 96 -4.89 7.32 5.84
N LEU A 97 -6.17 7.12 6.04
CA LEU A 97 -7.17 8.16 5.82
C LEU A 97 -7.20 9.20 6.95
N GLY A 98 -6.57 8.93 8.09
CA GLY A 98 -6.59 9.78 9.27
C GLY A 98 -7.89 9.66 10.08
N GLU A 99 -8.08 10.59 10.99
CA GLU A 99 -9.33 10.72 11.74
C GLU A 99 -10.30 11.58 10.91
N PHE A 100 -11.51 11.09 10.75
CA PHE A 100 -12.60 11.84 10.14
C PHE A 100 -13.54 12.29 11.25
N ASP A 101 -13.83 13.57 11.28
CA ASP A 101 -14.98 14.07 12.02
C ASP A 101 -16.24 13.76 11.18
N ILE A 102 -16.86 12.64 11.49
CA ILE A 102 -18.09 12.24 10.81
C ILE A 102 -19.23 12.97 11.51
N PRO A 103 -19.90 13.91 10.84
CA PRO A 103 -21.01 14.62 11.46
C PRO A 103 -22.12 13.64 11.81
N VAL A 104 -22.54 13.67 13.08
CA VAL A 104 -23.69 12.90 13.55
C VAL A 104 -24.90 13.80 13.42
N ILE A 105 -25.84 13.39 12.60
CA ILE A 105 -27.13 14.07 12.43
C ILE A 105 -28.22 13.26 13.14
N ASP A 106 -29.13 13.94 13.80
CA ASP A 106 -30.40 13.33 14.19
C ASP A 106 -31.20 13.01 12.91
N ASN A 107 -32.23 12.20 13.00
CA ASN A 107 -33.02 11.72 11.86
C ASN A 107 -33.81 12.87 11.17
N ASP A 108 -33.09 13.95 10.78
CA ASP A 108 -33.62 15.14 10.10
C ASP A 108 -32.88 15.41 8.79
N VAL A 109 -33.58 15.26 7.69
CA VAL A 109 -33.08 15.49 6.32
C VAL A 109 -32.54 16.93 6.14
N ARG A 110 -33.04 17.91 6.87
CA ARG A 110 -32.59 19.30 6.78
C ARG A 110 -31.18 19.50 7.31
N GLU A 111 -30.74 18.69 8.28
CA GLU A 111 -29.35 18.70 8.75
C GLU A 111 -28.41 18.09 7.72
N LEU A 112 -28.83 17.02 7.05
CA LEU A 112 -28.06 16.42 5.96
C LEU A 112 -27.84 17.41 4.81
N ILE A 113 -28.89 18.16 4.43
CA ILE A 113 -28.80 19.15 3.34
C ILE A 113 -27.74 20.21 3.66
N LYS A 114 -27.71 20.71 4.89
CA LYS A 114 -26.72 21.73 5.31
C LYS A 114 -25.28 21.21 5.19
N ILE A 115 -25.02 19.94 5.53
CA ILE A 115 -23.68 19.34 5.48
C ILE A 115 -23.20 19.14 4.04
N VAL A 116 -24.12 18.91 3.10
CA VAL A 116 -23.80 18.65 1.68
C VAL A 116 -23.63 19.96 0.88
N GLU A 117 -24.24 21.05 1.36
CA GLU A 117 -24.18 22.37 0.71
C GLU A 117 -22.98 23.24 1.15
N ASP A 118 -22.28 22.87 2.24
CA ASP A 118 -21.03 23.46 2.72
C ASP A 118 -19.80 22.73 2.10
#